data_5442206b5bff0ddceeddff549bd74c94
#
_entry.id   5442206b5bff0ddceeddff549bd74c94
#
_cell.length_a   1.000
_cell.length_b   1.000
_cell.length_c   1.000
_cell.angle_alpha   90.00
_cell.angle_beta   90.00
_cell.angle_gamma   90.00
#
_symmetry.space_group_name_H-M   'P 1'
#
loop_
_entity.id
_entity.type
_entity.pdbx_description
1 polymer ?
#
loop_
_entity_poly.entity_id
_entity_poly.type
_entity_poly.pdbx_seq_one_letter_code
_entity_poly.pdbx_strand_id
1 'polypeptide(L)'
;MKHLKLALLLSAVAAFALACASTNTNTPQTGNTNAAATTNATPAAPPAAPADELAAARTTYNAACVRCHRENGEGGLTDIGDGGTLKVPSFKSGHGLNHTDAQFARQIAKGGDGMPAFEKRLNPEQIGGLVRFIRQEFQAGLLKDGAPAPSH
;
A
#
# COMPACT_ATOMS: atom_id res chain seq x y z
N MET A 1 16.14 -39.95 -27.49
CA MET A 1 16.49 -39.88 -28.92
C MET A 1 15.79 -38.69 -29.55
N LYS A 2 16.54 -37.90 -30.31
CA LYS A 2 16.16 -36.78 -31.21
C LYS A 2 16.16 -35.41 -30.53
N HIS A 3 17.33 -34.78 -30.48
CA HIS A 3 17.97 -33.86 -31.47
C HIS A 3 17.31 -32.49 -31.50
N LEU A 4 17.94 -31.50 -30.87
CA LEU A 4 18.96 -30.62 -31.44
C LEU A 4 18.41 -29.83 -32.65
N LYS A 5 18.10 -28.54 -32.45
CA LYS A 5 18.37 -27.50 -33.46
C LYS A 5 18.69 -26.19 -32.79
N LEU A 6 19.95 -25.95 -32.75
CA LEU A 6 20.65 -24.68 -32.61
C LEU A 6 20.35 -23.81 -33.83
N ALA A 7 19.93 -22.59 -33.62
CA ALA A 7 20.03 -21.54 -34.62
C ALA A 7 20.35 -20.19 -33.95
N LEU A 8 21.63 -19.82 -34.12
CA LEU A 8 22.15 -18.49 -33.94
C LEU A 8 21.42 -17.51 -34.88
N LEU A 9 21.06 -16.35 -34.36
CA LEU A 9 21.08 -15.10 -35.14
C LEU A 9 21.60 -13.97 -34.24
N LEU A 10 22.84 -13.62 -34.50
CA LEU A 10 23.44 -12.31 -34.19
C LEU A 10 22.85 -11.27 -35.14
N SER A 11 22.52 -10.07 -34.62
CA SER A 11 22.65 -8.77 -35.30
C SER A 11 22.18 -7.70 -34.32
N ALA A 12 23.05 -6.93 -33.87
CA ALA A 12 23.55 -5.60 -34.27
C ALA A 12 22.84 -4.45 -33.55
N VAL A 13 23.53 -3.89 -32.58
CA VAL A 13 23.93 -2.49 -32.35
C VAL A 13 23.03 -1.40 -32.98
N ALA A 14 22.44 -0.56 -32.13
CA ALA A 14 22.36 0.89 -32.37
C ALA A 14 22.33 1.63 -31.03
N ALA A 15 23.42 2.31 -30.74
CA ALA A 15 23.56 3.31 -29.70
C ALA A 15 22.72 4.55 -30.08
N PHE A 16 21.86 5.00 -29.16
CA PHE A 16 21.31 6.36 -29.21
C PHE A 16 21.58 7.01 -27.85
N ALA A 17 22.68 7.75 -27.80
CA ALA A 17 22.93 8.71 -26.75
C ALA A 17 22.19 10.01 -27.14
N LEU A 18 21.23 10.45 -26.34
CA LEU A 18 20.78 11.84 -26.33
C LEU A 18 20.75 12.30 -24.88
N ALA A 19 21.79 13.08 -24.56
CA ALA A 19 21.89 13.86 -23.33
C ALA A 19 20.90 15.02 -23.40
N CYS A 20 19.97 15.12 -22.44
CA CYS A 20 19.32 16.37 -22.11
C CYS A 20 19.73 16.76 -20.70
N ALA A 21 20.73 17.63 -20.64
CA ALA A 21 21.10 18.35 -19.43
C ALA A 21 20.05 19.45 -19.19
N SER A 22 19.26 19.31 -18.13
CA SER A 22 18.44 20.39 -17.59
C SER A 22 19.15 20.95 -16.37
N THR A 23 19.80 22.08 -16.56
CA THR A 23 20.36 22.90 -15.50
C THR A 23 19.24 23.64 -14.78
N ASN A 24 18.92 23.24 -13.55
CA ASN A 24 18.05 23.99 -12.65
C ASN A 24 18.93 24.89 -11.76
N THR A 25 19.03 26.14 -12.12
CA THR A 25 19.63 27.21 -11.31
C THR A 25 18.60 27.67 -10.28
N ASN A 26 18.71 27.21 -9.03
CA ASN A 26 17.99 27.78 -7.90
C ASN A 26 18.81 28.94 -7.31
N THR A 27 18.33 30.14 -7.52
CA THR A 27 18.78 31.36 -6.83
C THR A 27 18.20 31.39 -5.41
N PRO A 28 18.99 31.63 -4.36
CA PRO A 28 18.45 31.79 -3.00
C PRO A 28 17.85 33.19 -2.84
N GLN A 29 16.55 33.24 -2.56
CA GLN A 29 15.89 34.48 -2.16
C GLN A 29 15.84 34.58 -0.64
N THR A 30 16.68 35.43 -0.09
CA THR A 30 16.64 35.88 1.31
C THR A 30 15.51 36.88 1.47
N GLY A 31 14.59 36.59 2.34
CA GLY A 31 13.51 37.52 2.73
C GLY A 31 12.95 37.13 4.08
N ASN A 32 13.54 37.73 5.13
CA ASN A 32 13.11 37.65 6.51
C ASN A 32 11.94 38.59 6.74
N THR A 33 10.83 38.09 7.32
CA THR A 33 9.99 38.90 8.21
C THR A 33 9.18 38.01 9.13
N ASN A 34 9.49 38.09 10.41
CA ASN A 34 8.69 37.60 11.53
C ASN A 34 7.31 38.21 11.53
N ALA A 35 6.28 37.38 11.53
CA ALA A 35 4.97 37.77 12.11
C ALA A 35 4.43 36.51 12.81
N ALA A 36 4.48 36.55 14.15
CA ALA A 36 3.81 35.58 15.00
C ALA A 36 2.29 35.76 14.85
N ALA A 37 1.64 34.82 14.17
CA ALA A 37 0.21 34.65 14.23
C ALA A 37 -0.07 33.29 14.86
N THR A 38 -0.46 33.31 16.13
CA THR A 38 -1.00 32.16 16.84
C THR A 38 -2.37 31.84 16.24
N THR A 39 -2.43 30.99 15.26
CA THR A 39 -3.68 30.43 14.78
C THR A 39 -3.83 29.06 15.39
N ASN A 40 -4.87 28.87 16.19
CA ASN A 40 -5.39 27.57 16.60
C ASN A 40 -5.70 26.76 15.33
N ALA A 41 -4.73 26.03 14.83
CA ALA A 41 -4.94 25.08 13.74
C ALA A 41 -5.64 23.85 14.33
N THR A 42 -6.91 23.67 14.01
CA THR A 42 -7.56 22.36 14.05
C THR A 42 -6.63 21.35 13.38
N PRO A 43 -6.36 20.18 13.99
CA PRO A 43 -5.52 19.16 13.35
C PRO A 43 -6.07 18.87 11.96
N ALA A 44 -5.31 19.22 10.94
CA ALA A 44 -5.67 18.88 9.56
C ALA A 44 -5.71 17.37 9.42
N ALA A 45 -6.77 16.85 8.79
CA ALA A 45 -6.83 15.44 8.39
C ALA A 45 -5.54 15.07 7.61
N PRO A 46 -5.00 13.86 7.80
CA PRO A 46 -3.81 13.42 7.07
C PRO A 46 -3.99 13.66 5.57
N PRO A 47 -2.95 14.09 4.83
CA PRO A 47 -3.04 14.24 3.39
C PRO A 47 -3.50 12.91 2.78
N ALA A 48 -4.49 12.96 1.88
CA ALA A 48 -4.89 11.79 1.12
C ALA A 48 -3.66 11.25 0.38
N ALA A 49 -3.45 9.93 0.43
CA ALA A 49 -2.36 9.30 -0.31
C ALA A 49 -2.48 9.64 -1.80
N PRO A 50 -1.35 9.80 -2.53
CA PRO A 50 -1.38 10.03 -3.96
C PRO A 50 -2.24 8.98 -4.68
N ALA A 51 -2.97 9.39 -5.70
CA ALA A 51 -3.89 8.50 -6.42
C ALA A 51 -3.20 7.28 -7.06
N ASP A 52 -1.97 7.43 -7.48
CA ASP A 52 -1.12 6.37 -8.02
C ASP A 52 -0.72 5.33 -6.95
N GLU A 53 -0.44 5.78 -5.73
CA GLU A 53 -0.13 4.88 -4.61
C GLU A 53 -1.35 4.03 -4.22
N LEU A 54 -2.53 4.61 -4.15
CA LEU A 54 -3.76 3.85 -3.90
C LEU A 54 -4.09 2.89 -5.04
N ALA A 55 -3.82 3.25 -6.28
CA ALA A 55 -4.00 2.37 -7.42
C ALA A 55 -3.06 1.16 -7.36
N ALA A 56 -1.81 1.34 -6.97
CA ALA A 56 -0.85 0.26 -6.76
C ALA A 56 -1.27 -0.67 -5.60
N ALA A 57 -1.73 -0.09 -4.48
CA ALA A 57 -2.23 -0.85 -3.35
C ALA A 57 -3.51 -1.63 -3.69
N ARG A 58 -4.44 -1.05 -4.46
CA ARG A 58 -5.63 -1.73 -4.98
C ARG A 58 -5.25 -2.92 -5.85
N THR A 59 -4.29 -2.74 -6.76
CA THR A 59 -3.79 -3.82 -7.61
C THR A 59 -3.23 -4.97 -6.78
N THR A 60 -2.43 -4.66 -5.77
CA THR A 60 -1.86 -5.64 -4.83
C THR A 60 -2.95 -6.35 -4.03
N TYR A 61 -3.93 -5.61 -3.54
CA TYR A 61 -5.09 -6.16 -2.80
C TYR A 61 -5.86 -7.16 -3.66
N ASN A 62 -6.20 -6.78 -4.88
CA ASN A 62 -6.94 -7.63 -5.82
C ASN A 62 -6.17 -8.91 -6.18
N ALA A 63 -4.86 -8.82 -6.31
CA ALA A 63 -4.02 -9.97 -6.66
C ALA A 63 -3.79 -10.94 -5.50
N ALA A 64 -3.73 -10.46 -4.25
CA ALA A 64 -3.23 -11.27 -3.14
C ALA A 64 -4.17 -11.39 -1.92
N CYS A 65 -5.13 -10.48 -1.76
CA CYS A 65 -5.91 -10.35 -0.53
C CYS A 65 -7.40 -10.67 -0.73
N VAL A 66 -7.94 -10.33 -1.90
CA VAL A 66 -9.38 -10.41 -2.22
C VAL A 66 -9.95 -11.81 -2.03
N ARG A 67 -9.16 -12.86 -2.28
CA ARG A 67 -9.59 -14.25 -2.13
C ARG A 67 -10.16 -14.53 -0.72
N CYS A 68 -9.54 -13.95 0.30
CA CYS A 68 -9.93 -14.15 1.69
C CYS A 68 -10.76 -12.98 2.22
N HIS A 69 -10.34 -11.75 1.93
CA HIS A 69 -10.95 -10.55 2.48
C HIS A 69 -12.13 -10.01 1.67
N ARG A 70 -12.39 -10.58 0.47
CA ARG A 70 -13.44 -10.15 -0.46
C ARG A 70 -13.16 -8.77 -1.06
N GLU A 71 -13.83 -8.45 -2.16
CA GLU A 71 -13.70 -7.14 -2.82
C GLU A 71 -14.18 -5.98 -1.94
N ASN A 72 -15.16 -6.27 -1.09
CA ASN A 72 -15.78 -5.28 -0.21
C ASN A 72 -15.17 -5.22 1.22
N GLY A 73 -14.13 -6.02 1.51
CA GLY A 73 -13.46 -6.04 2.80
C GLY A 73 -14.24 -6.70 3.95
N GLU A 74 -15.33 -7.41 3.66
CA GLU A 74 -16.18 -8.03 4.69
C GLU A 74 -15.65 -9.36 5.22
N GLY A 75 -14.69 -9.98 4.53
CA GLY A 75 -14.15 -11.28 4.92
C GLY A 75 -15.22 -12.38 4.85
N GLY A 76 -15.36 -13.15 5.92
CA GLY A 76 -16.32 -14.25 6.01
C GLY A 76 -15.66 -15.62 5.93
N LEU A 77 -16.46 -16.68 5.73
CA LEU A 77 -15.93 -18.02 5.55
C LEU A 77 -15.21 -18.15 4.20
N THR A 78 -13.99 -18.65 4.27
CA THR A 78 -13.14 -18.84 3.09
C THR A 78 -12.58 -20.25 3.10
N ASP A 79 -12.67 -20.95 1.98
CA ASP A 79 -12.02 -22.23 1.77
C ASP A 79 -10.50 -22.01 1.61
N ILE A 80 -9.72 -22.68 2.46
CA ILE A 80 -8.26 -22.59 2.47
C ILE A 80 -7.59 -23.84 1.86
N GLY A 81 -8.36 -24.74 1.27
CA GLY A 81 -7.92 -26.00 0.69
C GLY A 81 -8.01 -27.17 1.68
N ASP A 82 -7.82 -28.37 1.18
CA ASP A 82 -7.87 -29.63 1.95
C ASP A 82 -9.12 -29.80 2.83
N GLY A 83 -10.25 -29.20 2.43
CA GLY A 83 -11.51 -29.22 3.18
C GLY A 83 -11.52 -28.29 4.40
N GLY A 84 -10.49 -27.49 4.59
CA GLY A 84 -10.41 -26.51 5.67
C GLY A 84 -11.15 -25.21 5.35
N THR A 85 -11.76 -24.60 6.37
CA THR A 85 -12.37 -23.27 6.26
C THR A 85 -11.77 -22.33 7.30
N LEU A 86 -11.57 -21.06 6.90
CA LEU A 86 -11.12 -19.98 7.78
C LEU A 86 -12.20 -18.91 7.85
N LYS A 87 -12.52 -18.44 9.06
CA LYS A 87 -13.36 -17.25 9.25
C LYS A 87 -12.50 -16.00 9.25
N VAL A 88 -12.48 -15.31 8.12
CA VAL A 88 -11.71 -14.08 7.94
C VAL A 88 -12.47 -12.90 8.54
N PRO A 89 -11.87 -12.09 9.42
CA PRO A 89 -12.52 -10.92 10.00
C PRO A 89 -12.83 -9.86 8.97
N SER A 90 -13.92 -9.10 9.22
CA SER A 90 -14.25 -7.91 8.43
C SER A 90 -13.33 -6.74 8.79
N PHE A 91 -12.90 -5.97 7.79
CA PHE A 91 -12.26 -4.68 8.02
C PHE A 91 -13.24 -3.62 8.52
N LYS A 92 -14.55 -3.80 8.25
CA LYS A 92 -15.61 -2.80 8.44
C LYS A 92 -16.32 -2.92 9.78
N SER A 93 -15.99 -3.92 10.58
CA SER A 93 -16.67 -4.17 11.85
C SER A 93 -15.77 -4.89 12.87
N GLY A 94 -16.22 -4.92 14.11
CA GLY A 94 -15.56 -5.63 15.20
C GLY A 94 -14.13 -5.12 15.45
N HIS A 95 -13.21 -6.06 15.73
CA HIS A 95 -11.83 -5.70 16.05
C HIS A 95 -11.05 -5.10 14.87
N GLY A 96 -11.49 -5.34 13.63
CA GLY A 96 -10.86 -4.72 12.46
C GLY A 96 -10.86 -3.19 12.50
N LEU A 97 -11.89 -2.56 13.10
CA LEU A 97 -11.93 -1.11 13.30
C LEU A 97 -11.03 -0.61 14.43
N ASN A 98 -10.62 -1.49 15.35
CA ASN A 98 -9.82 -1.11 16.52
C ASN A 98 -8.31 -1.29 16.29
N HIS A 99 -7.90 -1.86 15.16
CA HIS A 99 -6.48 -2.01 14.84
C HIS A 99 -5.85 -0.66 14.50
N THR A 100 -4.66 -0.41 15.05
CA THR A 100 -3.81 0.69 14.59
C THR A 100 -3.17 0.35 13.25
N ASP A 101 -2.65 1.36 12.53
CA ASP A 101 -1.93 1.14 11.28
C ASP A 101 -0.70 0.25 11.47
N ALA A 102 0.01 0.41 12.59
CA ALA A 102 1.14 -0.44 12.94
C ALA A 102 0.73 -1.90 13.16
N GLN A 103 -0.45 -2.15 13.72
CA GLN A 103 -0.98 -3.51 13.90
C GLN A 103 -1.36 -4.12 12.54
N PHE A 104 -2.02 -3.37 11.66
CA PHE A 104 -2.28 -3.81 10.29
C PHE A 104 -0.99 -4.10 9.53
N ALA A 105 -0.02 -3.18 9.56
CA ALA A 105 1.26 -3.37 8.88
C ALA A 105 1.98 -4.63 9.37
N ARG A 106 2.01 -4.85 10.69
CA ARG A 106 2.60 -6.05 11.29
C ARG A 106 1.87 -7.32 10.87
N GLN A 107 0.52 -7.31 10.89
CA GLN A 107 -0.28 -8.46 10.48
C GLN A 107 -0.04 -8.81 9.01
N ILE A 108 0.02 -7.82 8.13
CA ILE A 108 0.34 -8.03 6.71
C ILE A 108 1.76 -8.59 6.57
N ALA A 109 2.74 -8.00 7.26
CA ALA A 109 4.13 -8.44 7.17
C ALA A 109 4.33 -9.87 7.66
N LYS A 110 3.83 -10.16 8.86
CA LYS A 110 4.14 -11.40 9.59
C LYS A 110 3.11 -12.51 9.40
N GLY A 111 1.91 -12.16 8.98
CA GLY A 111 0.81 -13.12 8.90
C GLY A 111 0.31 -13.55 10.29
N GLY A 112 -0.34 -14.68 10.34
CA GLY A 112 -0.90 -15.29 11.55
C GLY A 112 -2.41 -15.52 11.42
N ASP A 113 -2.96 -16.39 12.27
CA ASP A 113 -4.38 -16.76 12.27
C ASP A 113 -4.91 -17.18 10.89
N GLY A 114 -4.10 -17.93 10.16
CA GLY A 114 -4.40 -18.38 8.79
C GLY A 114 -4.06 -17.38 7.69
N MET A 115 -3.66 -16.17 8.01
CA MET A 115 -3.17 -15.21 7.03
C MET A 115 -1.68 -15.47 6.71
N PRO A 116 -1.27 -15.55 5.43
CA PRO A 116 0.12 -15.72 5.05
C PRO A 116 0.95 -14.46 5.34
N ALA A 117 2.24 -14.63 5.57
CA ALA A 117 3.21 -13.53 5.72
C ALA A 117 3.57 -12.95 4.35
N PHE A 118 3.62 -11.62 4.23
CA PHE A 118 3.94 -10.93 2.99
C PHE A 118 5.28 -10.19 2.99
N GLU A 119 6.01 -10.12 4.10
CA GLU A 119 7.27 -9.37 4.22
C GLU A 119 8.37 -9.77 3.22
N LYS A 120 8.31 -10.99 2.68
CA LYS A 120 9.25 -11.46 1.62
C LYS A 120 8.79 -11.09 0.20
N ARG A 121 7.56 -10.63 0.05
CA ARG A 121 6.92 -10.32 -1.24
C ARG A 121 6.62 -8.84 -1.41
N LEU A 122 6.41 -8.14 -0.31
CA LEU A 122 6.08 -6.72 -0.26
C LEU A 122 7.11 -5.99 0.60
N ASN A 123 7.57 -4.85 0.13
CA ASN A 123 8.42 -3.99 0.93
C ASN A 123 7.58 -3.16 1.93
N PRO A 124 8.21 -2.49 2.92
CA PRO A 124 7.48 -1.72 3.94
C PRO A 124 6.58 -0.62 3.38
N GLU A 125 6.98 0.02 2.28
CA GLU A 125 6.21 1.08 1.61
C GLU A 125 4.93 0.51 0.99
N GLN A 126 5.01 -0.62 0.30
CA GLN A 126 3.87 -1.32 -0.25
C GLN A 126 2.90 -1.80 0.83
N ILE A 127 3.42 -2.27 1.97
CA ILE A 127 2.60 -2.64 3.13
C ILE A 127 1.90 -1.39 3.69
N GLY A 128 2.60 -0.27 3.83
CA GLY A 128 2.01 1.00 4.24
C GLY A 128 0.91 1.46 3.28
N GLY A 129 1.13 1.34 1.96
CA GLY A 129 0.14 1.62 0.93
C GLY A 129 -1.13 0.77 1.08
N LEU A 130 -0.99 -0.53 1.37
CA LEU A 130 -2.12 -1.42 1.66
C LEU A 130 -2.90 -1.01 2.90
N VAL A 131 -2.22 -0.57 3.97
CA VAL A 131 -2.88 -0.06 5.17
C VAL A 131 -3.71 1.18 4.84
N ARG A 132 -3.14 2.16 4.12
CA ARG A 132 -3.86 3.36 3.68
C ARG A 132 -5.05 3.00 2.79
N PHE A 133 -4.88 2.05 1.88
CA PHE A 133 -5.95 1.54 1.04
C PHE A 133 -7.11 0.96 1.87
N ILE A 134 -6.83 0.09 2.86
CA ILE A 134 -7.83 -0.49 3.75
C ILE A 134 -8.59 0.61 4.50
N ARG A 135 -7.89 1.62 5.01
CA ARG A 135 -8.49 2.75 5.72
C ARG A 135 -9.44 3.55 4.83
N GLN A 136 -8.99 3.89 3.63
CA GLN A 136 -9.78 4.73 2.72
C GLN A 136 -10.92 3.95 2.05
N GLU A 137 -10.67 2.72 1.63
CA GLU A 137 -11.66 1.95 0.88
C GLU A 137 -12.73 1.32 1.77
N PHE A 138 -12.32 0.78 2.92
CA PHE A 138 -13.22 -0.02 3.74
C PHE A 138 -13.63 0.61 5.06
N GLN A 139 -12.87 1.58 5.56
CA GLN A 139 -13.09 2.15 6.90
C GLN A 139 -13.42 3.63 6.88
N ALA A 140 -13.47 4.27 5.72
CA ALA A 140 -13.86 5.69 5.61
C ALA A 140 -15.26 5.90 6.22
N GLY A 141 -15.35 6.84 7.17
CA GLY A 141 -16.58 7.17 7.89
C GLY A 141 -17.02 6.15 8.95
N LEU A 142 -16.30 5.03 9.12
CA LEU A 142 -16.60 4.01 10.14
C LEU A 142 -15.76 4.19 11.42
N LEU A 143 -14.62 4.85 11.32
CA LEU A 143 -13.79 5.17 12.47
C LEU A 143 -14.44 6.31 13.24
N LYS A 144 -14.75 6.09 14.53
CA LYS A 144 -15.21 7.17 15.43
C LYS A 144 -14.07 8.16 15.61
N ASP A 145 -14.40 9.44 15.73
CA ASP A 145 -13.46 10.49 16.04
C ASP A 145 -12.63 10.08 17.27
N GLY A 146 -11.35 9.85 17.10
CA GLY A 146 -10.45 9.35 18.16
C GLY A 146 -9.71 8.04 17.84
N ALA A 147 -9.92 7.40 16.68
CA ALA A 147 -9.03 6.34 16.25
C ALA A 147 -7.61 6.93 16.08
N PRO A 148 -6.55 6.24 16.60
CA PRO A 148 -5.21 6.78 16.53
C PRO A 148 -4.86 7.05 15.07
N ALA A 149 -4.49 8.32 14.81
CA ALA A 149 -4.00 8.76 13.52
C ALA A 149 -2.81 7.89 13.10
N PRO A 150 -2.60 7.65 11.79
CA PRO A 150 -1.44 6.94 11.30
C PRO A 150 -0.18 7.62 11.85
N SER A 151 0.61 6.87 12.62
CA SER A 151 1.94 7.32 13.03
C SER A 151 2.86 7.22 11.83
N HIS A 152 3.33 8.38 11.36
CA HIS A 152 4.38 8.50 10.34
C HIS A 152 5.70 7.91 10.81
#